data_1360a8b175ac14cb9fbf7190ce8e2029
#
_entry.id   1360a8b175ac14cb9fbf7190ce8e2029
#
_cell.length_a   1.000
_cell.length_b   1.000
_cell.length_c   1.000
_cell.angle_alpha   90.00
_cell.angle_beta   90.00
_cell.angle_gamma   90.00
#
_symmetry.space_group_name_H-M   'P 1'
#
loop_
_entity.id
_entity.type
_entity.pdbx_description
1 polymer ?
#
loop_
_entity_poly.entity_id
_entity_poly.type
_entity_poly.pdbx_seq_one_letter_code
_entity_poly.pdbx_strand_id
1 'polypeptide(L)'
;MKKISISALILSLFVSTFAIANEVNIFNARHYKADAELYSKFTAATGIKVNLINGKAGALEKRMIEEGADSAADLYITADAGRCGAFKAKGMTQAGLVSPTIKSSVPKNFRTTHWVGVAKRARI
;
A
#
# COMPACT_ATOMS: atom_id res chain seq x y z
N MET A 1 -57.99 24.43 -31.58
CA MET A 1 -57.15 23.21 -31.51
C MET A 1 -55.72 23.62 -31.21
N LYS A 2 -55.31 23.49 -29.97
CA LYS A 2 -53.95 23.89 -29.52
C LYS A 2 -53.09 22.65 -29.48
N LYS A 3 -52.07 22.59 -30.33
CA LYS A 3 -51.05 21.52 -30.32
C LYS A 3 -50.06 21.84 -29.19
N ILE A 4 -50.07 21.02 -28.15
CA ILE A 4 -49.07 21.08 -27.08
C ILE A 4 -47.87 20.25 -27.52
N SER A 5 -46.80 20.93 -27.88
CA SER A 5 -45.50 20.31 -28.12
C SER A 5 -44.84 20.01 -26.78
N ILE A 6 -44.79 18.75 -26.43
CA ILE A 6 -44.02 18.27 -25.26
C ILE A 6 -42.56 18.10 -25.71
N SER A 7 -41.78 19.13 -25.43
CA SER A 7 -40.31 19.01 -25.53
C SER A 7 -39.85 18.19 -24.38
N ALA A 8 -39.52 16.93 -24.63
CA ALA A 8 -38.91 16.04 -23.68
C ALA A 8 -37.47 16.51 -23.41
N LEU A 9 -37.28 17.17 -22.30
CA LEU A 9 -35.98 17.56 -21.76
C LEU A 9 -35.31 16.30 -21.21
N ILE A 10 -34.50 15.65 -22.04
CA ILE A 10 -33.66 14.54 -21.61
C ILE A 10 -32.51 15.14 -20.82
N LEU A 11 -32.69 15.21 -19.51
CA LEU A 11 -31.65 15.51 -18.54
C LEU A 11 -30.76 14.28 -18.41
N SER A 12 -29.76 14.17 -19.29
CA SER A 12 -28.72 13.15 -19.17
C SER A 12 -27.91 13.42 -17.89
N LEU A 13 -28.23 12.65 -16.85
CA LEU A 13 -27.42 12.57 -15.64
C LEU A 13 -26.05 12.03 -16.03
N PHE A 14 -25.07 12.91 -16.22
CA PHE A 14 -23.66 12.54 -16.22
C PHE A 14 -23.33 12.09 -14.80
N VAL A 15 -23.51 10.81 -14.52
CA VAL A 15 -22.91 10.16 -13.35
C VAL A 15 -21.41 10.09 -13.63
N SER A 16 -20.69 11.16 -13.25
CA SER A 16 -19.24 11.13 -13.17
C SER A 16 -18.88 10.11 -12.09
N THR A 17 -18.63 8.87 -12.52
CA THR A 17 -17.95 7.91 -11.66
C THR A 17 -16.57 8.48 -11.39
N PHE A 18 -16.40 9.09 -10.22
CA PHE A 18 -15.07 9.35 -9.68
C PHE A 18 -14.42 7.98 -9.54
N ALA A 19 -13.60 7.62 -10.50
CA ALA A 19 -12.66 6.54 -10.33
C ALA A 19 -11.73 6.98 -9.20
N ILE A 20 -12.00 6.51 -7.99
CA ILE A 20 -11.03 6.59 -6.90
C ILE A 20 -9.85 5.81 -7.45
N ALA A 21 -8.78 6.51 -7.80
CA ALA A 21 -7.55 5.88 -8.25
C ALA A 21 -7.04 5.09 -7.03
N ASN A 22 -7.37 3.79 -7.01
CA ASN A 22 -6.85 2.90 -6.00
C ASN A 22 -5.35 2.78 -6.22
N GLU A 23 -4.58 3.40 -5.36
CA GLU A 23 -3.14 3.33 -5.38
C GLU A 23 -2.60 3.04 -3.98
N VAL A 24 -1.43 2.44 -3.93
CA VAL A 24 -0.68 2.17 -2.71
C VAL A 24 0.72 2.74 -2.82
N ASN A 25 1.10 3.53 -1.83
CA ASN A 25 2.41 4.19 -1.76
C ASN A 25 3.34 3.35 -0.88
N ILE A 26 4.39 2.81 -1.50
CA ILE A 26 5.36 1.96 -0.81
C ILE A 26 6.67 2.73 -0.62
N PHE A 27 7.01 3.01 0.63
CA PHE A 27 8.34 3.50 0.98
C PHE A 27 9.29 2.29 1.02
N ASN A 28 10.16 2.22 0.03
CA ASN A 28 10.95 1.04 -0.25
C ASN A 28 12.44 1.26 0.00
N ALA A 29 12.94 0.64 1.05
CA ALA A 29 14.37 0.59 1.38
C ALA A 29 15.04 -0.71 0.90
N ARG A 30 14.32 -1.54 0.16
CA ARG A 30 14.79 -2.81 -0.39
C ARG A 30 14.89 -2.70 -1.91
N HIS A 31 16.09 -2.83 -2.46
CA HIS A 31 16.37 -2.56 -3.88
C HIS A 31 16.62 -3.86 -4.66
N TYR A 32 15.65 -4.77 -4.71
CA TYR A 32 15.74 -5.99 -5.52
C TYR A 32 14.95 -5.84 -6.83
N LYS A 33 15.60 -6.15 -7.96
CA LYS A 33 14.96 -6.11 -9.29
C LYS A 33 13.74 -7.03 -9.39
N ALA A 34 13.76 -8.16 -8.70
CA ALA A 34 12.65 -9.12 -8.67
C ALA A 34 11.36 -8.55 -8.06
N ASP A 35 11.48 -7.54 -7.20
CA ASP A 35 10.31 -6.93 -6.56
C ASP A 35 9.46 -6.15 -7.57
N ALA A 36 10.04 -5.61 -8.64
CA ALA A 36 9.31 -4.89 -9.69
C ALA A 36 8.29 -5.79 -10.41
N GLU A 37 8.65 -7.03 -10.68
CA GLU A 37 7.73 -8.01 -11.29
C GLU A 37 6.56 -8.34 -10.35
N LEU A 38 6.83 -8.45 -9.04
CA LEU A 38 5.80 -8.70 -8.03
C LEU A 38 4.77 -7.56 -8.01
N TYR A 39 5.21 -6.31 -8.03
CA TYR A 39 4.32 -5.14 -8.04
C TYR A 39 3.51 -5.05 -9.34
N SER A 40 4.11 -5.38 -10.48
CA SER A 40 3.41 -5.44 -11.77
C SER A 40 2.31 -6.49 -11.77
N LYS A 41 2.58 -7.69 -11.24
CA LYS A 41 1.59 -8.76 -11.09
C LYS A 41 0.45 -8.37 -10.15
N PHE A 42 0.77 -7.69 -9.05
CA PHE A 42 -0.24 -7.18 -8.12
C PHE A 42 -1.16 -6.17 -8.80
N THR A 43 -0.60 -5.19 -9.51
CA THR A 43 -1.40 -4.21 -10.25
C THR A 43 -2.26 -4.87 -11.32
N ALA A 44 -1.71 -5.82 -12.08
CA ALA A 44 -2.48 -6.56 -13.09
C ALA A 44 -3.64 -7.37 -12.50
N ALA A 45 -3.46 -7.95 -11.31
CA ALA A 45 -4.47 -8.76 -10.65
C ALA A 45 -5.56 -7.94 -9.94
N THR A 46 -5.24 -6.74 -9.46
CA THR A 46 -6.12 -5.97 -8.57
C THR A 46 -6.62 -4.65 -9.17
N GLY A 47 -5.97 -4.13 -10.20
CA GLY A 47 -6.19 -2.77 -10.71
C GLY A 47 -5.60 -1.68 -9.80
N ILE A 48 -4.98 -2.02 -8.67
CA ILE A 48 -4.39 -1.07 -7.73
C ILE A 48 -3.00 -0.69 -8.22
N LYS A 49 -2.75 0.60 -8.42
CA LYS A 49 -1.45 1.12 -8.83
C LYS A 49 -0.48 1.10 -7.66
N VAL A 50 0.74 0.66 -7.90
CA VAL A 50 1.83 0.70 -6.91
C VAL A 50 2.75 1.88 -7.22
N ASN A 51 2.85 2.82 -6.28
CA ASN A 51 3.79 3.93 -6.32
C ASN A 51 4.98 3.61 -5.41
N LEU A 52 6.17 3.52 -5.98
CA LEU A 52 7.39 3.22 -5.22
C LEU A 52 8.17 4.50 -4.91
N ILE A 53 8.36 4.77 -3.64
CA ILE A 53 9.26 5.80 -3.14
C ILE A 53 10.52 5.12 -2.63
N ASN A 54 11.52 5.03 -3.49
CA ASN A 54 12.78 4.37 -3.17
C ASN A 54 13.73 5.28 -2.40
N GLY A 55 14.42 4.74 -1.39
CA GLY A 55 15.38 5.50 -0.62
C GLY A 55 16.18 4.66 0.37
N LYS A 56 17.17 5.29 1.02
CA LYS A 56 17.88 4.67 2.14
C LYS A 56 16.94 4.55 3.32
N ALA A 57 16.98 3.42 4.05
CA ALA A 57 16.09 3.14 5.17
C ALA A 57 16.02 4.30 6.18
N GLY A 58 17.15 4.81 6.65
CA GLY A 58 17.16 5.91 7.62
C GLY A 58 16.55 7.21 7.10
N ALA A 59 16.67 7.51 5.80
CA ALA A 59 16.07 8.72 5.21
C ALA A 59 14.55 8.58 5.08
N LEU A 60 14.07 7.42 4.65
CA LEU A 60 12.63 7.14 4.57
C LEU A 60 11.98 7.12 5.96
N GLU A 61 12.66 6.51 6.94
CA GLU A 61 12.21 6.48 8.33
C GLU A 61 12.11 7.87 8.93
N LYS A 62 13.14 8.70 8.74
CA LYS A 62 13.13 10.09 9.20
C LYS A 62 11.95 10.84 8.60
N ARG A 63 11.75 10.73 7.29
CA ARG A 63 10.64 11.36 6.58
C ARG A 63 9.28 10.93 7.15
N MET A 64 9.04 9.63 7.32
CA MET A 64 7.78 9.13 7.89
C MET A 64 7.54 9.63 9.31
N ILE A 65 8.60 9.74 10.14
CA ILE A 65 8.50 10.27 11.50
C ILE A 65 8.16 11.77 11.47
N GLU A 66 8.76 12.54 10.57
CA GLU A 66 8.51 13.97 10.42
C GLU A 66 7.10 14.26 9.87
N GLU A 67 6.63 13.46 8.92
CA GLU A 67 5.27 13.55 8.36
C GLU A 67 4.20 13.05 9.35
N GLY A 68 4.54 12.13 10.24
CA GLY A 68 3.63 11.59 11.25
C GLY A 68 2.36 10.99 10.65
N ALA A 69 1.19 11.45 11.11
CA ALA A 69 -0.11 11.00 10.64
C ALA A 69 -0.43 11.41 9.20
N ASP A 70 0.24 12.43 8.68
CA ASP A 70 0.07 12.94 7.31
C ASP A 70 1.01 12.26 6.31
N SER A 71 1.76 11.24 6.74
CA SER A 71 2.66 10.50 5.84
C SER A 71 1.89 9.85 4.71
N ALA A 72 2.40 10.02 3.49
CA ALA A 72 1.86 9.36 2.31
C ALA A 72 2.19 7.85 2.26
N ALA A 73 2.98 7.32 3.19
CA ALA A 73 3.39 5.92 3.19
C ALA A 73 2.25 5.00 3.66
N ASP A 74 1.74 4.17 2.76
CA ASP A 74 0.82 3.09 3.11
C ASP A 74 1.56 1.85 3.60
N LEU A 75 2.72 1.56 3.00
CA LEU A 75 3.59 0.44 3.35
C LEU A 75 5.04 0.90 3.45
N TYR A 76 5.76 0.33 4.42
CA TYR A 76 7.21 0.46 4.50
C TYR A 76 7.87 -0.91 4.34
N ILE A 77 8.76 -1.03 3.35
CA ILE A 77 9.52 -2.25 3.07
C ILE A 77 10.99 -2.01 3.38
N THR A 78 11.54 -2.83 4.27
CA THR A 78 12.95 -2.79 4.67
C THR A 78 13.56 -4.19 4.66
N ALA A 79 14.88 -4.25 4.63
CA ALA A 79 15.62 -5.53 4.65
C ALA A 79 15.86 -6.07 6.07
N ASP A 80 15.45 -5.35 7.12
CA ASP A 80 15.75 -5.68 8.50
C ASP A 80 14.50 -5.65 9.38
N ALA A 81 14.16 -6.78 9.99
CA ALA A 81 13.03 -6.93 10.90
C ALA A 81 13.20 -6.08 12.19
N GLY A 82 14.42 -5.81 12.62
CA GLY A 82 14.70 -4.93 13.77
C GLY A 82 14.17 -3.51 13.55
N ARG A 83 14.26 -3.01 12.32
CA ARG A 83 13.69 -1.71 11.95
C ARG A 83 12.16 -1.70 12.06
N CYS A 84 11.50 -2.77 11.62
CA CYS A 84 10.04 -2.91 11.79
C CYS A 84 9.64 -2.92 13.27
N GLY A 85 10.43 -3.58 14.13
CA GLY A 85 10.24 -3.57 15.57
C GLY A 85 10.41 -2.19 16.20
N ALA A 86 11.41 -1.43 15.76
CA ALA A 86 11.63 -0.06 16.19
C ALA A 86 10.49 0.89 15.79
N PHE A 87 9.94 0.73 14.58
CA PHE A 87 8.76 1.47 14.12
C PHE A 87 7.51 1.16 14.94
N LYS A 88 7.30 -0.12 15.25
CA LYS A 88 6.22 -0.53 16.16
C LYS A 88 6.36 0.15 17.53
N ALA A 89 7.56 0.14 18.12
CA ALA A 89 7.81 0.76 19.40
C ALA A 89 7.53 2.28 19.43
N LYS A 90 7.66 2.94 18.29
CA LYS A 90 7.32 4.36 18.10
C LYS A 90 5.84 4.62 17.75
N GLY A 91 5.01 3.60 17.69
CA GLY A 91 3.60 3.74 17.31
C GLY A 91 3.36 4.07 15.83
N MET A 92 4.37 3.86 14.97
CA MET A 92 4.33 4.20 13.54
C MET A 92 3.72 3.10 12.67
N THR A 93 3.22 2.03 13.26
CA THR A 93 2.64 0.90 12.53
C THR A 93 1.24 0.58 13.03
N GLN A 94 0.35 0.24 12.10
CA GLN A 94 -1.00 -0.19 12.39
C GLN A 94 -1.04 -1.68 12.74
N ALA A 95 -1.81 -2.04 13.76
CA ALA A 95 -2.05 -3.42 14.15
C ALA A 95 -3.17 -4.08 13.33
N GLY A 96 -3.21 -5.40 13.30
CA GLY A 96 -4.36 -6.15 12.81
C GLY A 96 -4.35 -6.50 11.32
N LEU A 97 -3.27 -6.17 10.58
CA LEU A 97 -3.17 -6.38 9.13
C LEU A 97 -2.84 -7.82 8.69
N VAL A 98 -2.80 -8.76 9.61
CA VAL A 98 -2.42 -10.15 9.30
C VAL A 98 -3.63 -10.95 8.83
N SER A 99 -3.79 -11.08 7.52
CA SER A 99 -4.85 -11.88 6.89
C SER A 99 -4.72 -13.39 7.20
N PRO A 100 -5.79 -14.18 7.01
CA PRO A 100 -5.72 -15.64 7.11
C PRO A 100 -4.64 -16.26 6.20
N THR A 101 -4.49 -15.74 4.98
CA THR A 101 -3.46 -16.17 4.03
C THR A 101 -2.05 -15.95 4.56
N ILE A 102 -1.77 -14.78 5.16
CA ILE A 102 -0.48 -14.53 5.80
C ILE A 102 -0.26 -15.47 6.98
N LYS A 103 -1.30 -15.73 7.77
CA LYS A 103 -1.21 -16.66 8.92
C LYS A 103 -0.87 -18.08 8.51
N SER A 104 -1.38 -18.55 7.38
CA SER A 104 -1.08 -19.89 6.86
C SER A 104 0.27 -19.99 6.16
N SER A 105 0.71 -18.92 5.47
CA SER A 105 1.90 -18.94 4.60
C SER A 105 3.18 -18.50 5.30
N VAL A 106 3.09 -17.66 6.35
CA VAL A 106 4.25 -17.11 7.05
C VAL A 106 4.35 -17.68 8.46
N PRO A 107 5.46 -18.35 8.85
CA PRO A 107 5.65 -18.87 10.20
C PRO A 107 5.54 -17.79 11.28
N LYS A 108 5.09 -18.17 12.48
CA LYS A 108 4.83 -17.24 13.60
C LYS A 108 6.03 -16.36 13.97
N ASN A 109 7.24 -16.89 13.88
CA ASN A 109 8.48 -16.18 14.21
C ASN A 109 8.90 -15.13 13.15
N PHE A 110 8.22 -15.11 11.99
CA PHE A 110 8.45 -14.12 10.91
C PHE A 110 7.28 -13.17 10.69
N ARG A 111 6.36 -13.09 11.63
CA ARG A 111 5.23 -12.15 11.60
C ARG A 111 4.81 -11.71 13.00
N THR A 112 4.26 -10.52 13.06
CA THR A 112 3.55 -9.99 14.24
C THR A 112 2.20 -9.44 13.78
N THR A 113 1.48 -8.79 14.68
CA THR A 113 0.26 -8.03 14.30
C THR A 113 0.58 -6.74 13.53
N HIS A 114 1.83 -6.32 13.47
CA HIS A 114 2.28 -5.04 12.91
C HIS A 114 3.17 -5.16 11.68
N TRP A 115 3.82 -6.28 11.48
CA TRP A 115 4.70 -6.51 10.34
C TRP A 115 4.77 -7.99 9.95
N VAL A 116 5.21 -8.24 8.73
CA VAL A 116 5.39 -9.59 8.17
C VAL A 116 6.70 -9.67 7.41
N GLY A 117 7.42 -10.77 7.59
CA GLY A 117 8.60 -11.09 6.80
C GLY A 117 8.20 -11.69 5.45
N VAL A 118 8.62 -11.04 4.36
CA VAL A 118 8.31 -11.46 2.98
C VAL A 118 9.44 -12.27 2.34
N ALA A 119 10.63 -12.26 2.92
CA ALA A 119 11.77 -13.04 2.47
C ALA A 119 12.72 -13.33 3.62
N LYS A 120 13.47 -14.45 3.51
CA LYS A 120 14.50 -14.88 4.46
C LYS A 120 15.82 -15.07 3.74
N ARG A 121 16.90 -14.57 4.34
CA ARG A 121 18.26 -14.79 3.86
C ARG A 121 19.16 -15.18 5.03
N ALA A 122 19.91 -16.29 4.88
CA ALA A 122 20.99 -16.59 5.79
C ALA A 122 22.21 -15.70 5.46
N ARG A 123 22.91 -15.24 6.48
CA ARG A 123 24.25 -14.68 6.36
C ARG A 123 25.21 -15.74 6.91
N ILE A 124 26.16 -16.13 6.08
CA ILE A 124 27.25 -17.03 6.42
C ILE A 124 28.44 -16.16 6.82
#